data_a761e30712ec436be1ee9f13ea02d73e
#
_entry.id   a761e30712ec436be1ee9f13ea02d73e
#
_cell.length_a   1.000
_cell.length_b   1.000
_cell.length_c   1.000
_cell.angle_alpha   90.00
_cell.angle_beta   90.00
_cell.angle_gamma   90.00
#
_symmetry.space_group_name_H-M   'P 1'
#
loop_
_entity.id
_entity.type
_entity.pdbx_description
1 polymer ?
#
loop_
_entity_poly.entity_id
_entity_poly.type
_entity_poly.pdbx_seq_one_letter_code
_entity_poly.pdbx_strand_id
1 'polypeptide(L)'
;DTARNTHQVDLTLHLLPYKTYVGDTPKEHFQYKINKINFITDYDVLQSSALSSIEINDSLHYNGFPIYYKDKLYLRPKVLVDNLRFASGDLYDERNVQKTYTYFGRLSALKYTNIRFFETQNGDSTQLNCYVMLTKSKHKSISFELEGTNSAGDLGAAASVSFQHRYLFRGSETFMVKFRGAYEAISGL
;
A
#
# COMPACT_ATOMS: atom_id res chain seq x y z
N ASP A 1 -23.37 -30.28 41.52
CA ASP A 1 -24.11 -30.59 40.30
C ASP A 1 -23.23 -31.36 39.33
N THR A 2 -23.17 -32.70 39.52
CA THR A 2 -22.20 -33.58 38.88
C THR A 2 -22.79 -34.38 37.72
N ALA A 3 -23.70 -33.79 36.98
CA ALA A 3 -24.40 -34.49 35.89
C ALA A 3 -24.43 -33.76 34.55
N ARG A 4 -23.39 -32.99 34.22
CA ARG A 4 -23.20 -32.47 32.83
C ARG A 4 -21.91 -32.99 32.25
N ASN A 5 -22.06 -33.58 31.08
CA ASN A 5 -21.01 -34.13 30.24
C ASN A 5 -19.77 -33.25 30.24
N THR A 6 -18.68 -33.79 30.72
CA THR A 6 -17.44 -33.11 31.13
C THR A 6 -16.55 -32.58 30.02
N HIS A 7 -17.07 -32.31 28.82
CA HIS A 7 -16.30 -31.81 27.70
C HIS A 7 -16.71 -30.41 27.21
N GLN A 8 -17.58 -29.71 27.96
CA GLN A 8 -17.94 -28.33 27.68
C GLN A 8 -17.22 -27.41 28.69
N VAL A 9 -16.50 -26.43 28.17
CA VAL A 9 -15.84 -25.37 28.95
C VAL A 9 -16.56 -24.07 28.63
N ASP A 10 -17.07 -23.41 29.65
CA ASP A 10 -17.62 -22.06 29.52
C ASP A 10 -16.44 -21.06 29.51
N LEU A 11 -16.25 -20.37 28.40
CA LEU A 11 -15.24 -19.33 28.25
C LEU A 11 -15.88 -17.94 28.41
N THR A 12 -15.49 -17.21 29.41
CA THR A 12 -15.91 -15.82 29.60
C THR A 12 -14.77 -14.88 29.19
N LEU A 13 -14.99 -14.06 28.17
CA LEU A 13 -14.04 -13.07 27.70
C LEU A 13 -14.37 -11.69 28.32
N HIS A 14 -13.48 -11.16 29.13
CA HIS A 14 -13.58 -9.82 29.67
C HIS A 14 -12.79 -8.83 28.81
N LEU A 15 -13.49 -7.90 28.13
CA LEU A 15 -12.87 -6.80 27.40
C LEU A 15 -12.66 -5.62 28.34
N LEU A 16 -11.40 -5.27 28.59
CA LEU A 16 -11.05 -4.10 29.38
C LEU A 16 -10.97 -2.86 28.46
N PRO A 17 -11.33 -1.66 28.98
CA PRO A 17 -11.13 -0.41 28.26
C PRO A 17 -9.67 -0.24 27.84
N TYR A 18 -9.42 0.27 26.64
CA TYR A 18 -8.07 0.47 26.13
C TYR A 18 -7.53 1.87 26.43
N LYS A 19 -6.21 2.00 26.47
CA LYS A 19 -5.49 3.28 26.62
C LYS A 19 -4.57 3.48 25.43
N THR A 20 -4.59 4.68 24.85
CA THR A 20 -3.72 5.02 23.71
C THR A 20 -2.29 5.27 24.19
N TYR A 21 -2.12 5.91 25.34
CA TYR A 21 -0.82 6.18 25.96
C TYR A 21 -0.87 5.96 27.48
N VAL A 22 0.31 5.85 28.09
CA VAL A 22 0.42 5.80 29.56
C VAL A 22 -0.04 7.15 30.13
N GLY A 23 -1.10 7.11 30.93
CA GLY A 23 -1.69 8.32 31.52
C GLY A 23 -3.02 8.77 30.92
N ASP A 24 -3.41 8.21 29.76
CA ASP A 24 -4.71 8.50 29.16
C ASP A 24 -5.88 7.91 29.96
N THR A 25 -7.02 8.58 29.90
CA THR A 25 -8.28 8.02 30.41
C THR A 25 -8.66 6.79 29.60
N PRO A 26 -9.07 5.68 30.26
CA PRO A 26 -9.53 4.49 29.56
C PRO A 26 -10.69 4.81 28.63
N LYS A 27 -10.61 4.35 27.39
CA LYS A 27 -11.67 4.52 26.38
C LYS A 27 -12.43 3.21 26.22
N GLU A 28 -13.74 3.30 26.05
CA GLU A 28 -14.58 2.16 25.72
C GLU A 28 -14.34 1.74 24.26
N HIS A 29 -14.62 0.47 23.95
CA HIS A 29 -14.56 -0.04 22.59
C HIS A 29 -15.81 0.36 21.82
N PHE A 30 -15.65 1.14 20.77
CA PHE A 30 -16.75 1.55 19.88
C PHE A 30 -16.64 0.85 18.54
N GLN A 31 -17.78 0.68 17.88
CA GLN A 31 -17.81 0.32 16.47
C GLN A 31 -17.68 1.60 15.64
N TYR A 32 -16.60 1.73 14.91
CA TYR A 32 -16.36 2.87 14.03
C TYR A 32 -16.94 2.66 12.66
N LYS A 33 -17.51 3.72 12.06
CA LYS A 33 -17.92 3.78 10.67
C LYS A 33 -16.97 4.66 9.88
N ILE A 34 -16.67 4.26 8.63
CA ILE A 34 -15.87 5.06 7.73
C ILE A 34 -16.75 6.16 7.14
N ASN A 35 -16.40 7.41 7.38
CA ASN A 35 -17.13 8.57 6.88
C ASN A 35 -16.66 8.96 5.49
N LYS A 36 -15.47 9.53 5.37
CA LYS A 36 -14.87 9.99 4.11
C LYS A 36 -13.55 9.26 3.85
N ILE A 37 -13.27 9.01 2.58
CA ILE A 37 -12.02 8.41 2.13
C ILE A 37 -11.36 9.39 1.18
N ASN A 38 -10.16 9.84 1.53
CA ASN A 38 -9.37 10.83 0.80
C ASN A 38 -8.11 10.17 0.27
N PHE A 39 -7.80 10.34 -1.01
CA PHE A 39 -6.54 9.89 -1.59
C PHE A 39 -5.55 11.05 -1.67
N ILE A 40 -4.30 10.81 -1.30
CA ILE A 40 -3.17 11.73 -1.44
C ILE A 40 -2.09 10.99 -2.21
N THR A 41 -1.84 11.35 -3.47
CA THR A 41 -1.03 10.55 -4.40
C THR A 41 0.45 10.94 -4.43
N ASP A 42 0.81 12.10 -3.91
CA ASP A 42 2.19 12.58 -3.89
C ASP A 42 2.73 12.74 -2.45
N TYR A 43 2.43 11.74 -1.62
CA TYR A 43 2.92 11.70 -0.25
C TYR A 43 4.39 11.29 -0.19
N ASP A 44 5.22 12.12 0.45
CA ASP A 44 6.62 11.78 0.74
C ASP A 44 6.78 11.45 2.22
N VAL A 45 7.06 10.18 2.51
CA VAL A 45 7.26 9.68 3.88
C VAL A 45 8.43 10.38 4.59
N LEU A 46 9.43 10.84 3.84
CA LEU A 46 10.64 11.45 4.40
C LEU A 46 10.44 12.93 4.75
N GLN A 47 9.52 13.60 4.08
CA GLN A 47 9.30 15.04 4.24
C GLN A 47 8.08 15.37 5.10
N SER A 48 7.15 14.43 5.26
CA SER A 48 5.84 14.70 5.86
C SER A 48 5.65 13.95 7.16
N SER A 49 6.02 14.56 8.27
CA SER A 49 5.69 14.02 9.61
C SER A 49 4.23 14.26 10.01
N ALA A 50 3.58 15.27 9.44
CA ALA A 50 2.17 15.62 9.67
C ALA A 50 1.40 15.79 8.36
N LEU A 51 0.08 15.57 8.39
CA LEU A 51 -0.82 15.81 7.23
C LEU A 51 -0.77 17.26 6.74
N SER A 52 -0.54 18.21 7.64
CA SER A 52 -0.46 19.65 7.34
C SER A 52 0.79 20.03 6.54
N SER A 53 1.80 19.18 6.46
CA SER A 53 3.04 19.44 5.70
C SER A 53 3.01 18.88 4.27
N ILE A 54 1.88 18.30 3.84
CA ILE A 54 1.73 17.77 2.50
C ILE A 54 1.43 18.89 1.52
N GLU A 55 2.28 19.10 0.53
CA GLU A 55 2.04 20.05 -0.55
C GLU A 55 1.00 19.48 -1.53
N ILE A 56 -0.19 20.06 -1.51
CA ILE A 56 -1.28 19.74 -2.42
C ILE A 56 -1.54 20.98 -3.26
N ASN A 57 -1.43 20.87 -4.59
CA ASN A 57 -1.66 21.97 -5.50
C ASN A 57 -2.99 21.84 -6.25
N ASP A 58 -3.48 20.59 -6.39
CA ASP A 58 -4.68 20.33 -7.18
C ASP A 58 -5.46 19.12 -6.62
N SER A 59 -6.73 19.02 -7.00
CA SER A 59 -7.59 17.93 -6.58
C SER A 59 -8.64 17.61 -7.65
N LEU A 60 -9.06 16.36 -7.68
CA LEU A 60 -10.20 15.93 -8.48
C LEU A 60 -11.12 15.02 -7.69
N HIS A 61 -12.37 14.94 -8.08
CA HIS A 61 -13.34 14.01 -7.51
C HIS A 61 -13.66 12.91 -8.53
N TYR A 62 -13.56 11.66 -8.07
CA TYR A 62 -13.91 10.50 -8.88
C TYR A 62 -14.76 9.52 -8.07
N ASN A 63 -15.98 9.24 -8.53
CA ASN A 63 -16.97 8.36 -7.86
C ASN A 63 -17.16 8.70 -6.37
N GLY A 64 -17.19 9.98 -6.01
CA GLY A 64 -17.36 10.43 -4.63
C GLY A 64 -16.08 10.47 -3.80
N PHE A 65 -14.94 10.04 -4.35
CA PHE A 65 -13.63 10.07 -3.68
C PHE A 65 -12.83 11.29 -4.09
N PRO A 66 -12.47 12.19 -3.16
CA PRO A 66 -11.51 13.26 -3.42
C PRO A 66 -10.10 12.68 -3.55
N ILE A 67 -9.39 13.10 -4.58
CA ILE A 67 -8.02 12.71 -4.90
C ILE A 67 -7.16 13.97 -4.98
N TYR A 68 -6.21 14.08 -4.07
CA TYR A 68 -5.30 15.21 -3.96
C TYR A 68 -3.94 14.85 -4.54
N TYR A 69 -3.34 15.76 -5.31
CA TYR A 69 -2.04 15.56 -5.95
C TYR A 69 -1.27 16.90 -6.07
N LYS A 70 0.05 16.80 -6.24
CA LYS A 70 0.92 17.98 -6.33
C LYS A 70 0.99 18.55 -7.74
N ASP A 71 1.39 17.74 -8.71
CA ASP A 71 1.64 18.19 -10.09
C ASP A 71 0.68 17.55 -11.08
N LYS A 72 0.83 16.24 -11.31
CA LYS A 72 0.03 15.47 -12.25
C LYS A 72 -0.29 14.09 -11.68
N LEU A 73 -1.55 13.74 -11.74
CA LEU A 73 -1.98 12.41 -11.31
C LEU A 73 -1.33 11.33 -12.20
N TYR A 74 -0.48 10.51 -11.62
CA TYR A 74 0.29 9.47 -12.33
C TYR A 74 -0.45 8.14 -12.48
N LEU A 75 -1.51 7.91 -11.70
CA LEU A 75 -2.43 6.79 -11.84
C LEU A 75 -3.81 7.25 -12.30
N ARG A 76 -4.52 6.39 -13.02
CA ARG A 76 -5.93 6.63 -13.32
C ARG A 76 -6.75 6.57 -12.02
N PRO A 77 -7.73 7.47 -11.79
CA PRO A 77 -8.59 7.43 -10.60
C PRO A 77 -9.25 6.08 -10.38
N LYS A 78 -9.67 5.41 -11.45
CA LYS A 78 -10.23 4.06 -11.40
C LYS A 78 -9.31 3.06 -10.70
N VAL A 79 -7.98 3.12 -10.96
CA VAL A 79 -7.01 2.20 -10.33
C VAL A 79 -6.97 2.37 -8.82
N LEU A 80 -7.11 3.60 -8.33
CA LEU A 80 -7.14 3.88 -6.89
C LEU A 80 -8.39 3.27 -6.24
N VAL A 81 -9.55 3.53 -6.83
CA VAL A 81 -10.84 3.06 -6.28
C VAL A 81 -10.98 1.54 -6.38
N ASP A 82 -10.59 0.92 -7.49
CA ASP A 82 -10.70 -0.54 -7.69
C ASP A 82 -9.84 -1.36 -6.72
N ASN A 83 -8.79 -0.77 -6.16
CA ASN A 83 -7.90 -1.44 -5.20
C ASN A 83 -8.29 -1.19 -3.73
N LEU A 84 -9.28 -0.35 -3.47
CA LEU A 84 -9.84 -0.14 -2.14
C LEU A 84 -10.78 -1.30 -1.76
N ARG A 85 -10.75 -1.77 -0.52
CA ARG A 85 -11.56 -2.91 -0.02
C ARG A 85 -12.56 -2.52 1.06
N PHE A 86 -12.82 -1.24 1.21
CA PHE A 86 -13.85 -0.68 2.07
C PHE A 86 -14.42 0.59 1.43
N ALA A 87 -15.61 0.97 1.82
CA ALA A 87 -16.31 2.13 1.29
C ALA A 87 -16.74 3.10 2.42
N SER A 88 -17.16 4.30 2.04
CA SER A 88 -17.82 5.22 2.96
C SER A 88 -19.16 4.61 3.42
N GLY A 89 -19.39 4.66 4.73
CA GLY A 89 -20.55 4.04 5.40
C GLY A 89 -20.28 2.64 5.96
N ASP A 90 -19.21 1.96 5.52
CA ASP A 90 -18.84 0.65 6.05
C ASP A 90 -18.38 0.76 7.52
N LEU A 91 -18.58 -0.33 8.26
CA LEU A 91 -17.92 -0.50 9.55
C LEU A 91 -16.40 -0.68 9.34
N TYR A 92 -15.61 -0.08 10.24
CA TYR A 92 -14.18 -0.30 10.24
C TYR A 92 -13.86 -1.77 10.48
N ASP A 93 -13.17 -2.38 9.54
CA ASP A 93 -12.67 -3.75 9.64
C ASP A 93 -11.19 -3.78 9.24
N GLU A 94 -10.32 -4.08 10.20
CA GLU A 94 -8.88 -4.18 10.01
C GLU A 94 -8.51 -5.15 8.88
N ARG A 95 -9.27 -6.23 8.70
CA ARG A 95 -9.03 -7.20 7.62
C ARG A 95 -9.18 -6.57 6.22
N ASN A 96 -10.14 -5.65 6.06
CA ASN A 96 -10.34 -4.93 4.80
C ASN A 96 -9.26 -3.88 4.58
N VAL A 97 -8.76 -3.26 5.64
CA VAL A 97 -7.60 -2.36 5.60
C VAL A 97 -6.35 -3.14 5.15
N GLN A 98 -6.07 -4.30 5.74
CA GLN A 98 -4.94 -5.15 5.37
C GLN A 98 -5.04 -5.67 3.92
N LYS A 99 -6.24 -6.05 3.48
CA LYS A 99 -6.48 -6.37 2.07
C LYS A 99 -6.15 -5.17 1.17
N THR A 100 -6.57 -3.96 1.55
CA THR A 100 -6.28 -2.74 0.81
C THR A 100 -4.77 -2.52 0.70
N TYR A 101 -4.01 -2.65 1.78
CA TYR A 101 -2.54 -2.61 1.74
C TYR A 101 -1.97 -3.64 0.76
N THR A 102 -2.48 -4.87 0.79
CA THR A 102 -2.04 -5.93 -0.13
C THR A 102 -2.30 -5.59 -1.59
N TYR A 103 -3.46 -5.03 -1.91
CA TYR A 103 -3.81 -4.66 -3.28
C TYR A 103 -2.98 -3.47 -3.78
N PHE A 104 -2.82 -2.43 -2.97
CA PHE A 104 -1.94 -1.32 -3.32
C PHE A 104 -0.47 -1.73 -3.42
N GLY A 105 -0.01 -2.65 -2.57
CA GLY A 105 1.35 -3.19 -2.61
C GLY A 105 1.71 -3.94 -3.90
N ARG A 106 0.71 -4.40 -4.66
CA ARG A 106 0.92 -5.03 -5.99
C ARG A 106 1.09 -4.02 -7.12
N LEU A 107 0.79 -2.75 -6.88
CA LEU A 107 0.90 -1.72 -7.89
C LEU A 107 2.35 -1.28 -8.06
N SER A 108 2.95 -1.55 -9.22
CA SER A 108 4.34 -1.20 -9.54
C SER A 108 4.61 0.30 -9.51
N ALA A 109 3.57 1.10 -9.70
CA ALA A 109 3.61 2.56 -9.62
C ALA A 109 3.82 3.10 -8.21
N LEU A 110 3.57 2.29 -7.17
CA LEU A 110 3.66 2.68 -5.78
C LEU A 110 4.92 2.14 -5.12
N LYS A 111 5.55 2.96 -4.31
CA LYS A 111 6.68 2.57 -3.45
C LYS A 111 6.19 2.27 -2.03
N TYR A 112 5.33 3.15 -1.51
CA TYR A 112 4.75 3.03 -0.17
C TYR A 112 3.28 3.40 -0.20
N THR A 113 2.51 2.74 0.66
CA THR A 113 1.11 3.05 0.96
C THR A 113 1.00 3.25 2.46
N ASN A 114 0.35 4.32 2.89
CA ASN A 114 0.05 4.57 4.29
C ASN A 114 -1.43 4.93 4.40
N ILE A 115 -2.16 4.21 5.23
CA ILE A 115 -3.60 4.43 5.44
C ILE A 115 -3.76 4.86 6.90
N ARG A 116 -4.30 6.06 7.10
CA ARG A 116 -4.57 6.61 8.44
C ARG A 116 -6.04 6.93 8.61
N PHE A 117 -6.52 6.70 9.80
CA PHE A 117 -7.87 7.00 10.22
C PHE A 117 -7.84 8.04 11.34
N PHE A 118 -8.71 9.04 11.23
CA PHE A 118 -8.87 10.08 12.24
C PHE A 118 -10.34 10.21 12.60
N GLU A 119 -10.63 10.31 13.88
CA GLU A 119 -11.98 10.57 14.38
C GLU A 119 -12.50 11.91 13.84
N THR A 120 -13.76 11.95 13.48
CA THR A 120 -14.40 13.17 12.98
C THR A 120 -14.62 14.15 14.15
N GLN A 121 -14.16 15.40 13.99
CA GLN A 121 -14.26 16.41 15.05
C GLN A 121 -15.69 16.96 15.28
N ASN A 122 -16.65 16.62 14.44
CA ASN A 122 -18.01 17.18 14.47
C ASN A 122 -19.00 16.36 15.33
N GLY A 123 -18.62 16.03 16.56
CA GLY A 123 -19.57 15.54 17.57
C GLY A 123 -19.92 14.05 17.54
N ASP A 124 -19.63 13.33 16.46
CA ASP A 124 -19.81 11.88 16.40
C ASP A 124 -18.45 11.17 16.41
N SER A 125 -18.00 10.80 17.62
CA SER A 125 -16.72 10.12 17.85
C SER A 125 -16.66 8.70 17.27
N THR A 126 -17.75 8.20 16.68
CA THR A 126 -17.82 6.87 16.07
C THR A 126 -17.56 6.89 14.57
N GLN A 127 -17.27 8.05 13.99
CA GLN A 127 -16.96 8.18 12.56
C GLN A 127 -15.50 8.47 12.30
N LEU A 128 -14.93 7.77 11.32
CA LEU A 128 -13.52 7.89 10.91
C LEU A 128 -13.39 8.49 9.52
N ASN A 129 -12.56 9.51 9.39
CA ASN A 129 -12.08 9.98 8.10
C ASN A 129 -10.78 9.22 7.73
N CYS A 130 -10.79 8.57 6.59
CA CYS A 130 -9.68 7.80 6.06
C CYS A 130 -8.84 8.65 5.10
N TYR A 131 -7.51 8.55 5.23
CA TYR A 131 -6.54 9.16 4.33
C TYR A 131 -5.63 8.07 3.78
N VAL A 132 -5.75 7.79 2.48
CA VAL A 132 -4.91 6.84 1.75
C VAL A 132 -3.78 7.62 1.09
N MET A 133 -2.61 7.58 1.70
CA MET A 133 -1.42 8.32 1.29
C MET A 133 -0.50 7.41 0.50
N LEU A 134 -0.18 7.81 -0.73
CA LEU A 134 0.53 7.00 -1.70
C LEU A 134 1.82 7.69 -2.13
N THR A 135 2.94 6.98 -1.98
CA THR A 135 4.25 7.43 -2.46
C THR A 135 4.55 6.77 -3.80
N LYS A 136 4.79 7.59 -4.83
CA LYS A 136 5.11 7.10 -6.17
C LYS A 136 6.47 6.40 -6.22
N SER A 137 6.59 5.35 -7.02
CA SER A 137 7.87 4.75 -7.34
C SER A 137 8.55 5.46 -8.51
N LYS A 138 9.86 5.24 -8.69
CA LYS A 138 10.58 5.74 -9.88
C LYS A 138 9.95 5.15 -11.13
N HIS A 139 9.51 6.01 -12.06
CA HIS A 139 8.81 5.56 -13.27
C HIS A 139 9.72 4.92 -14.30
N LYS A 140 11.02 5.25 -14.32
CA LYS A 140 12.03 4.66 -15.21
C LYS A 140 13.19 4.12 -14.40
N SER A 141 13.73 2.98 -14.83
CA SER A 141 14.98 2.42 -14.31
C SER A 141 15.77 1.75 -15.43
N ILE A 142 17.08 1.87 -15.35
CA ILE A 142 18.03 1.17 -16.22
C ILE A 142 18.89 0.34 -15.29
N SER A 143 19.12 -0.93 -15.63
CA SER A 143 20.03 -1.80 -14.91
C SER A 143 20.99 -2.47 -15.88
N PHE A 144 22.23 -2.66 -15.40
CA PHE A 144 23.30 -3.36 -16.09
C PHE A 144 23.68 -4.57 -15.25
N GLU A 145 23.78 -5.73 -15.89
CA GLU A 145 24.18 -6.97 -15.23
C GLU A 145 25.35 -7.58 -16.02
N LEU A 146 26.39 -8.00 -15.33
CA LEU A 146 27.51 -8.74 -15.87
C LEU A 146 27.54 -10.12 -15.21
N GLU A 147 27.63 -11.15 -16.01
CA GLU A 147 27.65 -12.55 -15.58
C GLU A 147 28.90 -13.23 -16.13
N GLY A 148 29.62 -13.95 -15.29
CA GLY A 148 30.65 -14.92 -15.68
C GLY A 148 30.10 -16.33 -15.50
N THR A 149 30.27 -17.18 -16.50
CA THR A 149 29.84 -18.57 -16.43
C THR A 149 31.04 -19.52 -16.63
N ASN A 150 31.02 -20.65 -15.92
CA ASN A 150 31.95 -21.75 -16.11
C ASN A 150 31.11 -23.03 -16.16
N SER A 151 30.95 -23.57 -17.36
CA SER A 151 30.17 -24.77 -17.62
C SER A 151 31.08 -25.88 -18.12
N ALA A 152 31.31 -26.93 -17.31
CA ALA A 152 32.10 -28.09 -17.65
C ALA A 152 33.54 -27.77 -18.19
N GLY A 153 34.12 -26.64 -17.74
CA GLY A 153 35.45 -26.22 -18.17
C GLY A 153 35.43 -25.11 -19.26
N ASP A 154 34.29 -24.84 -19.84
CA ASP A 154 34.13 -23.74 -20.80
C ASP A 154 33.85 -22.43 -20.07
N LEU A 155 34.65 -21.41 -20.34
CA LEU A 155 34.50 -20.09 -19.73
C LEU A 155 33.60 -19.23 -20.61
N GLY A 156 32.59 -18.64 -19.99
CA GLY A 156 31.68 -17.73 -20.67
C GLY A 156 31.56 -16.41 -19.94
N ALA A 157 31.13 -15.38 -20.66
CA ALA A 157 30.76 -14.09 -20.12
C ALA A 157 29.48 -13.62 -20.80
N ALA A 158 28.59 -13.03 -20.01
CA ALA A 158 27.38 -12.39 -20.51
C ALA A 158 27.23 -11.00 -19.94
N ALA A 159 26.69 -10.11 -20.75
CA ALA A 159 26.30 -8.78 -20.32
C ALA A 159 24.85 -8.54 -20.68
N SER A 160 24.10 -7.92 -19.79
CA SER A 160 22.74 -7.51 -20.09
C SER A 160 22.46 -6.07 -19.66
N VAL A 161 21.62 -5.43 -20.45
CA VAL A 161 21.09 -4.10 -20.19
C VAL A 161 19.57 -4.22 -20.17
N SER A 162 18.93 -3.72 -19.13
CA SER A 162 17.47 -3.67 -19.07
C SER A 162 16.97 -2.26 -18.83
N PHE A 163 15.94 -1.89 -19.57
CA PHE A 163 15.15 -0.67 -19.38
C PHE A 163 13.76 -1.06 -18.89
N GLN A 164 13.31 -0.42 -17.82
CA GLN A 164 11.98 -0.64 -17.28
C GLN A 164 11.26 0.69 -17.17
N HIS A 165 10.00 0.73 -17.60
CA HIS A 165 9.07 1.84 -17.42
C HIS A 165 7.83 1.34 -16.66
N ARG A 166 7.52 1.95 -15.52
CA ARG A 166 6.34 1.67 -14.72
C ARG A 166 5.23 2.67 -15.06
N TYR A 167 3.97 2.21 -15.00
CA TYR A 167 2.76 3.02 -15.24
C TYR A 167 2.75 3.86 -16.53
N LEU A 168 3.27 3.30 -17.64
CA LEU A 168 3.32 3.98 -18.95
C LEU A 168 1.93 4.50 -19.38
N PHE A 169 0.89 3.71 -19.17
CA PHE A 169 -0.51 4.06 -19.48
C PHE A 169 -1.31 4.45 -18.23
N ARG A 170 -0.65 4.80 -17.12
CA ARG A 170 -1.26 5.22 -15.85
C ARG A 170 -2.12 4.14 -15.17
N GLY A 171 -1.97 2.87 -15.51
CA GLY A 171 -2.65 1.71 -14.93
C GLY A 171 -1.77 0.86 -14.02
N SER A 172 -0.55 1.34 -13.69
CA SER A 172 0.48 0.60 -12.94
C SER A 172 1.09 -0.58 -13.70
N GLU A 173 1.06 -0.54 -15.02
CA GLU A 173 1.71 -1.52 -15.89
C GLU A 173 3.23 -1.39 -15.81
N THR A 174 3.93 -2.50 -15.99
CA THR A 174 5.38 -2.52 -16.14
C THR A 174 5.73 -2.92 -17.56
N PHE A 175 6.39 -2.01 -18.28
CA PHE A 175 7.01 -2.29 -19.56
C PHE A 175 8.51 -2.49 -19.34
N MET A 176 9.06 -3.62 -19.80
CA MET A 176 10.48 -3.93 -19.67
C MET A 176 11.04 -4.40 -20.99
N VAL A 177 12.21 -3.88 -21.35
CA VAL A 177 13.02 -4.37 -22.46
C VAL A 177 14.38 -4.75 -21.90
N LYS A 178 14.82 -5.98 -22.19
CA LYS A 178 16.14 -6.50 -21.78
C LYS A 178 16.88 -6.97 -23.02
N PHE A 179 18.09 -6.46 -23.20
CA PHE A 179 19.05 -6.95 -24.18
C PHE A 179 20.14 -7.72 -23.44
N ARG A 180 20.45 -8.92 -23.93
CA ARG A 180 21.51 -9.77 -23.38
C ARG A 180 22.41 -10.24 -24.53
N GLY A 181 23.72 -10.03 -24.38
CA GLY A 181 24.77 -10.63 -25.18
C GLY A 181 25.55 -11.63 -24.35
N ALA A 182 25.85 -12.79 -24.91
CA ALA A 182 26.65 -13.80 -24.23
C ALA A 182 27.72 -14.34 -25.21
N TYR A 183 28.88 -14.62 -24.65
CA TYR A 183 30.00 -15.28 -25.35
C TYR A 183 30.45 -16.46 -24.49
N GLU A 184 30.69 -17.59 -25.11
CA GLU A 184 31.22 -18.80 -24.48
C GLU A 184 32.42 -19.31 -25.30
N ALA A 185 33.56 -19.45 -24.65
CA ALA A 185 34.75 -20.02 -25.22
C ALA A 185 34.70 -21.54 -25.03
N ILE A 186 34.39 -22.27 -26.09
CA ILE A 186 34.42 -23.74 -26.08
C ILE A 186 35.88 -24.18 -26.20
N SER A 187 36.41 -24.80 -25.15
CA SER A 187 37.70 -25.45 -25.18
C SER A 187 37.57 -26.72 -26.06
N GLY A 188 37.80 -26.57 -27.37
CA GLY A 188 37.91 -27.73 -28.28
C GLY A 188 39.07 -28.63 -27.86
N LEU A 189 38.79 -29.91 -27.82
CA LEU A 189 39.77 -30.98 -27.68
C LEU A 189 40.78 -30.94 -28.83
#